data_5ee3c5eeb51d70c64498dc808a36dbbd
#
_entry.id   5ee3c5eeb51d70c64498dc808a36dbbd
#
_cell.length_a   1.000
_cell.length_b   1.000
_cell.length_c   1.000
_cell.angle_alpha   90.00
_cell.angle_beta   90.00
_cell.angle_gamma   90.00
#
_symmetry.space_group_name_H-M   'P 1'
#
loop_
_entity.id
_entity.type
_entity.pdbx_description
1 polymer ?
#
loop_
_entity_poly.entity_id
_entity_poly.type
_entity_poly.pdbx_seq_one_letter_code
_entity_poly.pdbx_strand_id
1 'polypeptide(L)'
;MTSVPDYEQSYVDRGRDRIGLRIHPEPAGAPRAPVVLLWPAMGVRASYYTPFAAALRAVGFAVVVADLRGTGASTPAPTRASRYGYAELAGDVGAVLGHLKSRIDGRTRLLVGHSLGGQAALLHVALDGGEQVDGVVLVAVGLPYWRVYPGRAGYGVLAGTQLISGCARLLGRWPGWGFGGRQAPGVVRDWAYTARTGRFPRRGGIDAEAAIRTVRTPVLAISVDHDRYAPGETLDYLCGKLTAAPVRRERYTVAESGTRLDHFTWVRSSAPVAARIAAFAAELPAR
;
A
#
# COMPACT_ATOMS: atom_id res chain seq x y z
N MET A 1 -13.47 -24.98 -19.10
CA MET A 1 -12.01 -24.82 -19.28
C MET A 1 -11.55 -23.75 -18.29
N THR A 2 -10.85 -24.15 -17.23
CA THR A 2 -10.23 -23.20 -16.29
C THR A 2 -9.05 -22.57 -17.03
N SER A 3 -9.15 -21.28 -17.35
CA SER A 3 -8.03 -20.53 -17.94
C SER A 3 -6.85 -20.59 -16.96
N VAL A 4 -5.68 -20.95 -17.47
CA VAL A 4 -4.42 -20.88 -16.71
C VAL A 4 -4.28 -19.41 -16.25
N PRO A 5 -4.03 -19.15 -14.96
CA PRO A 5 -3.89 -17.78 -14.48
C PRO A 5 -2.68 -17.11 -15.17
N ASP A 6 -2.85 -15.86 -15.62
CA ASP A 6 -1.79 -15.05 -16.23
C ASP A 6 -0.84 -14.47 -15.15
N TYR A 7 -0.38 -15.33 -14.23
CA TYR A 7 0.63 -15.03 -13.22
C TYR A 7 1.20 -16.30 -12.58
N GLU A 8 2.45 -16.23 -12.14
CA GLU A 8 3.09 -17.22 -11.27
C GLU A 8 2.68 -16.93 -9.81
N GLN A 9 2.14 -17.93 -9.10
CA GLN A 9 1.91 -17.81 -7.67
C GLN A 9 3.19 -18.16 -6.92
N SER A 10 3.68 -17.23 -6.07
CA SER A 10 4.85 -17.41 -5.22
C SER A 10 4.54 -17.09 -3.76
N TYR A 11 5.43 -17.44 -2.84
CA TYR A 11 5.25 -17.21 -1.41
C TYR A 11 6.56 -16.83 -0.73
N VAL A 12 6.44 -15.93 0.25
CA VAL A 12 7.55 -15.55 1.14
C VAL A 12 7.25 -16.01 2.55
N ASP A 13 8.09 -16.87 3.11
CA ASP A 13 7.93 -17.37 4.47
C ASP A 13 8.31 -16.29 5.48
N ARG A 14 7.46 -16.13 6.50
CA ARG A 14 7.59 -15.15 7.59
C ARG A 14 7.39 -15.85 8.94
N GLY A 15 8.09 -16.93 9.17
CA GLY A 15 7.94 -17.79 10.34
C GLY A 15 6.65 -18.62 10.24
N ARG A 16 5.64 -18.30 11.08
CA ARG A 16 4.34 -18.98 11.05
C ARG A 16 3.42 -18.44 9.95
N ASP A 17 3.76 -17.30 9.36
CA ASP A 17 2.98 -16.65 8.32
C ASP A 17 3.67 -16.81 6.97
N ARG A 18 2.90 -16.70 5.89
CA ARG A 18 3.39 -16.68 4.50
C ARG A 18 2.74 -15.53 3.76
N ILE A 19 3.51 -14.81 3.00
CA ILE A 19 3.04 -13.73 2.14
C ILE A 19 2.85 -14.26 0.73
N GLY A 20 1.64 -14.18 0.19
CA GLY A 20 1.33 -14.60 -1.18
C GLY A 20 1.68 -13.52 -2.19
N LEU A 21 2.31 -13.90 -3.28
CA LEU A 21 2.70 -13.04 -4.39
C LEU A 21 2.09 -13.54 -5.69
N ARG A 22 1.62 -12.61 -6.51
CA ARG A 22 1.29 -12.84 -7.92
C ARG A 22 2.34 -12.17 -8.77
N ILE A 23 3.18 -12.96 -9.42
CA ILE A 23 4.24 -12.49 -10.32
C ILE A 23 3.68 -12.58 -11.73
N HIS A 24 3.38 -11.42 -12.32
CA HIS A 24 2.86 -11.36 -13.69
C HIS A 24 3.99 -11.57 -14.70
N PRO A 25 3.70 -12.10 -15.90
CA PRO A 25 4.68 -12.25 -16.95
C PRO A 25 5.38 -10.94 -17.29
N GLU A 26 6.66 -11.00 -17.62
CA GLU A 26 7.42 -9.83 -18.07
C GLU A 26 6.77 -9.19 -19.30
N PRO A 27 6.90 -7.86 -19.48
CA PRO A 27 6.49 -7.23 -20.73
C PRO A 27 7.28 -7.80 -21.93
N ALA A 28 6.59 -8.05 -23.04
CA ALA A 28 7.23 -8.59 -24.24
C ALA A 28 8.36 -7.67 -24.73
N GLY A 29 9.54 -8.25 -25.00
CA GLY A 29 10.69 -7.53 -25.52
C GLY A 29 11.44 -6.64 -24.52
N ALA A 30 11.08 -6.66 -23.23
CA ALA A 30 11.70 -5.83 -22.20
C ALA A 30 12.20 -6.64 -20.99
N PRO A 31 13.23 -7.47 -21.13
CA PRO A 31 13.69 -8.41 -20.08
C PRO A 31 14.25 -7.70 -18.84
N ARG A 32 14.53 -6.39 -18.92
CA ARG A 32 14.99 -5.54 -17.81
C ARG A 32 14.02 -4.40 -17.50
N ALA A 33 12.75 -4.60 -17.78
CA ALA A 33 11.71 -3.63 -17.46
C ALA A 33 11.77 -3.16 -15.99
N PRO A 34 11.46 -1.90 -15.69
CA PRO A 34 11.29 -1.43 -14.31
C PRO A 34 10.25 -2.29 -13.59
N VAL A 35 10.45 -2.50 -12.29
CA VAL A 35 9.61 -3.39 -11.49
C VAL A 35 8.68 -2.60 -10.59
N VAL A 36 7.40 -2.93 -10.63
CA VAL A 36 6.39 -2.46 -9.68
C VAL A 36 6.07 -3.57 -8.69
N LEU A 37 6.28 -3.31 -7.41
CA LEU A 37 5.77 -4.11 -6.29
C LEU A 37 4.53 -3.44 -5.74
N LEU A 38 3.36 -4.01 -6.01
CA LEU A 38 2.06 -3.46 -5.63
C LEU A 38 1.57 -4.04 -4.30
N TRP A 39 1.20 -3.14 -3.36
CA TRP A 39 0.68 -3.45 -2.04
C TRP A 39 -0.77 -3.00 -1.90
N PRO A 40 -1.70 -3.93 -1.60
CA PRO A 40 -3.13 -3.71 -1.56
C PRO A 40 -3.63 -2.84 -0.40
N ALA A 41 -4.86 -2.35 -0.53
CA ALA A 41 -5.60 -1.77 0.58
C ALA A 41 -5.96 -2.82 1.66
N MET A 42 -6.32 -2.35 2.85
CA MET A 42 -6.73 -3.18 3.98
C MET A 42 -7.86 -4.14 3.57
N GLY A 43 -7.64 -5.44 3.73
CA GLY A 43 -8.62 -6.48 3.43
C GLY A 43 -8.89 -6.74 1.95
N VAL A 44 -8.20 -6.07 1.06
CA VAL A 44 -8.33 -6.26 -0.39
C VAL A 44 -7.31 -7.28 -0.88
N ARG A 45 -7.76 -8.25 -1.66
CA ARG A 45 -6.90 -9.32 -2.21
C ARG A 45 -6.12 -8.82 -3.42
N ALA A 46 -4.94 -9.38 -3.65
CA ALA A 46 -4.11 -9.12 -4.84
C ALA A 46 -4.90 -9.30 -6.15
N SER A 47 -5.84 -10.26 -6.19
CA SER A 47 -6.69 -10.51 -7.38
C SER A 47 -7.54 -9.31 -7.80
N TYR A 48 -7.87 -8.42 -6.88
CA TYR A 48 -8.63 -7.21 -7.18
C TYR A 48 -7.88 -6.27 -8.12
N TYR A 49 -6.55 -6.29 -8.05
CA TYR A 49 -5.67 -5.40 -8.81
C TYR A 49 -5.29 -5.94 -10.20
N THR A 50 -5.90 -7.04 -10.66
CA THR A 50 -5.64 -7.59 -12.00
C THR A 50 -5.77 -6.54 -13.12
N PRO A 51 -6.81 -5.67 -13.17
CA PRO A 51 -6.88 -4.62 -14.18
C PRO A 51 -5.74 -3.61 -14.09
N PHE A 52 -5.33 -3.24 -12.89
CA PHE A 52 -4.24 -2.30 -12.68
C PHE A 52 -2.87 -2.92 -13.03
N ALA A 53 -2.65 -4.20 -12.68
CA ALA A 53 -1.47 -4.92 -13.10
C ALA A 53 -1.36 -5.01 -14.63
N ALA A 54 -2.48 -5.25 -15.32
CA ALA A 54 -2.52 -5.23 -16.79
C ALA A 54 -2.19 -3.84 -17.35
N ALA A 55 -2.73 -2.77 -16.78
CA ALA A 55 -2.43 -1.39 -17.19
C ALA A 55 -0.96 -1.02 -16.97
N LEU A 56 -0.35 -1.43 -15.85
CA LEU A 56 1.08 -1.23 -15.58
C LEU A 56 1.96 -2.01 -16.58
N ARG A 57 1.60 -3.26 -16.88
CA ARG A 57 2.32 -4.06 -17.89
C ARG A 57 2.22 -3.43 -19.29
N ALA A 58 1.06 -2.88 -19.63
CA ALA A 58 0.85 -2.21 -20.92
C ALA A 58 1.75 -0.98 -21.12
N VAL A 59 2.17 -0.32 -20.03
CA VAL A 59 3.13 0.80 -20.06
C VAL A 59 4.57 0.38 -19.76
N GLY A 60 4.87 -0.93 -19.79
CA GLY A 60 6.24 -1.46 -19.79
C GLY A 60 6.79 -1.88 -18.43
N PHE A 61 5.98 -2.04 -17.38
CA PHE A 61 6.45 -2.53 -16.09
C PHE A 61 6.37 -4.06 -15.97
N ALA A 62 7.37 -4.66 -15.34
CA ALA A 62 7.21 -5.94 -14.67
C ALA A 62 6.41 -5.73 -13.37
N VAL A 63 5.43 -6.58 -13.08
CA VAL A 63 4.49 -6.36 -11.98
C VAL A 63 4.45 -7.54 -11.04
N VAL A 64 4.65 -7.28 -9.76
CA VAL A 64 4.40 -8.22 -8.67
C VAL A 64 3.33 -7.61 -7.76
N VAL A 65 2.27 -8.36 -7.48
CA VAL A 65 1.22 -7.96 -6.54
C VAL A 65 1.31 -8.84 -5.31
N ALA A 66 1.61 -8.26 -4.16
CA ALA A 66 1.61 -8.98 -2.88
C ALA A 66 0.21 -8.96 -2.24
N ASP A 67 -0.15 -9.98 -1.49
CA ASP A 67 -1.26 -9.90 -0.54
C ASP A 67 -0.74 -9.41 0.82
N LEU A 68 -1.41 -8.47 1.46
CA LEU A 68 -1.08 -8.11 2.84
C LEU A 68 -1.22 -9.32 3.77
N ARG A 69 -0.38 -9.40 4.81
CA ARG A 69 -0.39 -10.49 5.80
C ARG A 69 -1.80 -10.84 6.24
N GLY A 70 -2.16 -12.12 6.14
CA GLY A 70 -3.45 -12.65 6.52
C GLY A 70 -4.62 -12.32 5.58
N THR A 71 -4.34 -11.80 4.38
CA THR A 71 -5.33 -11.50 3.34
C THR A 71 -5.02 -12.32 2.08
N GLY A 72 -6.03 -12.67 1.29
CA GLY A 72 -5.86 -13.34 0.01
C GLY A 72 -5.13 -14.67 0.11
N ALA A 73 -4.00 -14.80 -0.60
CA ALA A 73 -3.13 -15.96 -0.57
C ALA A 73 -2.14 -15.94 0.61
N SER A 74 -2.03 -14.82 1.35
CA SER A 74 -1.21 -14.73 2.56
C SER A 74 -1.88 -15.46 3.73
N THR A 75 -1.17 -16.40 4.34
CA THR A 75 -1.70 -17.30 5.37
C THR A 75 -0.87 -17.29 6.65
N PRO A 76 -1.47 -17.67 7.80
CA PRO A 76 -2.89 -17.92 8.02
C PRO A 76 -3.73 -16.64 8.04
N ALA A 77 -5.04 -16.77 7.83
CA ALA A 77 -5.96 -15.67 8.07
C ALA A 77 -5.91 -15.25 9.56
N PRO A 78 -6.16 -13.95 9.89
CA PRO A 78 -6.03 -13.45 11.26
C PRO A 78 -6.86 -14.24 12.27
N THR A 79 -6.23 -14.61 13.37
CA THR A 79 -6.83 -15.33 14.50
C THR A 79 -6.58 -14.56 15.80
N ARG A 80 -7.07 -15.09 16.94
CA ARG A 80 -6.74 -14.56 18.26
C ARG A 80 -5.24 -14.66 18.61
N ALA A 81 -4.50 -15.55 17.95
CA ALA A 81 -3.06 -15.68 18.11
C ALA A 81 -2.23 -14.71 17.26
N SER A 82 -2.85 -14.01 16.31
CA SER A 82 -2.15 -13.04 15.45
C SER A 82 -1.66 -11.85 16.27
N ARG A 83 -0.35 -11.52 16.14
CA ARG A 83 0.31 -10.47 16.94
C ARG A 83 0.91 -9.34 16.11
N TYR A 84 0.71 -9.37 14.79
CA TYR A 84 1.27 -8.39 13.87
C TYR A 84 0.46 -7.08 13.81
N GLY A 85 1.17 -6.00 13.52
CA GLY A 85 0.65 -4.67 13.27
C GLY A 85 1.38 -4.01 12.10
N TYR A 86 1.43 -2.69 12.06
CA TYR A 86 2.00 -1.91 10.96
C TYR A 86 3.47 -2.20 10.69
N ALA A 87 4.23 -2.45 11.73
CA ALA A 87 5.64 -2.67 11.55
C ALA A 87 5.96 -4.07 10.98
N GLU A 88 5.13 -5.10 11.29
CA GLU A 88 5.23 -6.38 10.60
C GLU A 88 4.84 -6.24 9.13
N LEU A 89 3.82 -5.42 8.81
CA LEU A 89 3.46 -5.12 7.42
C LEU A 89 4.61 -4.42 6.68
N ALA A 90 5.28 -3.46 7.32
CA ALA A 90 6.47 -2.82 6.76
C ALA A 90 7.64 -3.81 6.56
N GLY A 91 7.89 -4.67 7.56
CA GLY A 91 8.91 -5.71 7.44
C GLY A 91 8.60 -6.77 6.37
N ASP A 92 7.32 -6.98 6.04
CA ASP A 92 6.94 -7.87 4.93
C ASP A 92 7.32 -7.29 3.57
N VAL A 93 7.29 -5.97 3.43
CA VAL A 93 7.77 -5.29 2.20
C VAL A 93 9.24 -5.60 1.97
N GLY A 94 10.09 -5.46 2.99
CA GLY A 94 11.51 -5.80 2.92
C GLY A 94 11.78 -7.27 2.63
N ALA A 95 10.99 -8.17 3.25
CA ALA A 95 11.13 -9.60 2.99
C ALA A 95 10.77 -9.98 1.56
N VAL A 96 9.74 -9.34 0.97
CA VAL A 96 9.37 -9.54 -0.43
C VAL A 96 10.47 -9.01 -1.36
N LEU A 97 11.02 -7.82 -1.09
CA LEU A 97 12.16 -7.29 -1.85
C LEU A 97 13.35 -8.25 -1.80
N GLY A 98 13.69 -8.76 -0.61
CA GLY A 98 14.77 -9.75 -0.44
C GLY A 98 14.52 -11.06 -1.19
N HIS A 99 13.29 -11.58 -1.15
CA HIS A 99 12.89 -12.80 -1.88
C HIS A 99 13.02 -12.63 -3.40
N LEU A 100 12.68 -11.46 -3.91
CA LEU A 100 12.70 -11.15 -5.33
C LEU A 100 14.07 -10.66 -5.82
N LYS A 101 15.10 -10.52 -4.94
CA LYS A 101 16.37 -9.87 -5.25
C LYS A 101 16.96 -10.30 -6.59
N SER A 102 17.07 -11.60 -6.85
CA SER A 102 17.63 -12.11 -8.12
C SER A 102 16.82 -11.74 -9.36
N ARG A 103 15.51 -11.49 -9.21
CA ARG A 103 14.61 -11.12 -10.31
C ARG A 103 14.62 -9.60 -10.57
N ILE A 104 14.95 -8.76 -9.56
CA ILE A 104 14.83 -7.31 -9.63
C ILE A 104 16.17 -6.58 -9.58
N ASP A 105 17.28 -7.30 -9.45
CA ASP A 105 18.61 -6.70 -9.36
C ASP A 105 19.00 -5.94 -10.63
N GLY A 106 19.62 -4.75 -10.46
CA GLY A 106 19.96 -3.86 -11.58
C GLY A 106 18.76 -3.29 -12.34
N ARG A 107 17.56 -3.29 -11.75
CA ARG A 107 16.31 -2.74 -12.34
C ARG A 107 15.78 -1.61 -11.46
N THR A 108 15.14 -0.61 -12.08
CA THR A 108 14.39 0.41 -11.32
C THR A 108 13.23 -0.24 -10.56
N ARG A 109 13.12 0.04 -9.27
CA ARG A 109 12.16 -0.59 -8.35
C ARG A 109 11.23 0.43 -7.74
N LEU A 110 9.93 0.28 -8.02
CA LEU A 110 8.88 1.12 -7.46
C LEU A 110 8.04 0.33 -6.46
N LEU A 111 7.88 0.87 -5.27
CA LEU A 111 6.82 0.42 -4.36
C LEU A 111 5.56 1.20 -4.66
N VAL A 112 4.53 0.54 -5.14
CA VAL A 112 3.22 1.12 -5.38
C VAL A 112 2.26 0.62 -4.31
N GLY A 113 1.66 1.53 -3.55
CA GLY A 113 0.75 1.15 -2.48
C GLY A 113 -0.60 1.81 -2.59
N HIS A 114 -1.64 1.04 -2.35
CA HIS A 114 -3.00 1.54 -2.19
C HIS A 114 -3.37 1.56 -0.70
N SER A 115 -3.85 2.70 -0.20
CA SER A 115 -4.36 2.82 1.17
C SER A 115 -3.35 2.29 2.21
N LEU A 116 -3.71 1.30 3.04
CA LEU A 116 -2.83 0.66 4.02
C LEU A 116 -1.55 0.10 3.40
N GLY A 117 -1.61 -0.44 2.18
CA GLY A 117 -0.43 -0.93 1.47
C GLY A 117 0.59 0.17 1.20
N GLY A 118 0.12 1.39 0.89
CA GLY A 118 1.00 2.56 0.75
C GLY A 118 1.61 3.01 2.07
N GLN A 119 0.87 2.94 3.17
CA GLN A 119 1.43 3.21 4.50
C GLN A 119 2.51 2.18 4.88
N ALA A 120 2.30 0.89 4.58
CA ALA A 120 3.29 -0.16 4.83
C ALA A 120 4.55 0.03 3.98
N ALA A 121 4.40 0.37 2.69
CA ALA A 121 5.50 0.66 1.79
C ALA A 121 6.32 1.88 2.26
N LEU A 122 5.65 2.96 2.64
CA LEU A 122 6.32 4.16 3.16
C LEU A 122 7.04 3.91 4.48
N LEU A 123 6.41 3.16 5.40
CA LEU A 123 7.03 2.76 6.66
C LEU A 123 8.26 1.88 6.44
N HIS A 124 8.23 0.95 5.46
CA HIS A 124 9.40 0.16 5.10
C HIS A 124 10.57 1.06 4.69
N VAL A 125 10.35 1.96 3.74
CA VAL A 125 11.38 2.89 3.27
C VAL A 125 11.93 3.76 4.41
N ALA A 126 11.07 4.20 5.33
CA ALA A 126 11.48 5.02 6.47
C ALA A 126 12.31 4.25 7.51
N LEU A 127 11.96 2.99 7.78
CA LEU A 127 12.55 2.20 8.85
C LEU A 127 13.80 1.43 8.40
N ASP A 128 13.86 1.01 7.14
CA ASP A 128 14.92 0.18 6.56
C ASP A 128 15.85 0.97 5.60
N GLY A 129 15.70 2.31 5.55
CA GLY A 129 16.58 3.22 4.82
C GLY A 129 16.32 3.38 3.31
N GLY A 130 15.42 2.57 2.72
CA GLY A 130 14.96 2.75 1.34
C GLY A 130 15.97 2.47 0.22
N GLU A 131 17.19 2.02 0.53
CA GLU A 131 18.27 1.82 -0.46
C GLU A 131 17.91 0.84 -1.61
N GLN A 132 16.95 -0.05 -1.37
CA GLN A 132 16.49 -1.00 -2.36
C GLN A 132 15.33 -0.48 -3.22
N VAL A 133 14.89 0.77 -3.04
CA VAL A 133 13.70 1.35 -3.66
C VAL A 133 14.04 2.67 -4.32
N ASP A 134 13.72 2.82 -5.59
CA ASP A 134 14.03 4.01 -6.36
C ASP A 134 12.90 5.05 -6.32
N GLY A 135 11.66 4.60 -6.06
CA GLY A 135 10.51 5.48 -5.91
C GLY A 135 9.36 4.83 -5.17
N VAL A 136 8.56 5.64 -4.51
CA VAL A 136 7.31 5.23 -3.84
C VAL A 136 6.12 5.90 -4.51
N VAL A 137 5.08 5.13 -4.83
CA VAL A 137 3.83 5.65 -5.38
C VAL A 137 2.69 5.35 -4.40
N LEU A 138 2.01 6.39 -3.97
CA LEU A 138 0.89 6.35 -3.04
C LEU A 138 -0.40 6.66 -3.81
N VAL A 139 -1.28 5.67 -3.99
CA VAL A 139 -2.57 5.87 -4.67
C VAL A 139 -3.71 5.70 -3.66
N ALA A 140 -4.55 6.70 -3.50
CA ALA A 140 -5.62 6.72 -2.51
C ALA A 140 -5.09 6.37 -1.10
N VAL A 141 -3.93 6.90 -0.75
CA VAL A 141 -3.28 6.72 0.56
C VAL A 141 -3.45 8.00 1.38
N GLY A 142 -3.76 7.83 2.64
CA GLY A 142 -3.80 8.95 3.57
C GLY A 142 -3.46 8.48 4.97
N LEU A 143 -3.10 9.41 5.86
CA LEU A 143 -3.09 9.11 7.28
C LEU A 143 -4.48 9.46 7.83
N PRO A 144 -5.24 8.49 8.38
CA PRO A 144 -6.65 8.68 8.71
C PRO A 144 -6.83 9.54 9.99
N TYR A 145 -6.09 10.65 10.08
CA TYR A 145 -6.17 11.55 11.22
C TYR A 145 -7.49 12.30 11.21
N TRP A 146 -8.32 12.11 12.24
CA TRP A 146 -9.68 12.61 12.28
C TRP A 146 -9.82 14.13 12.08
N ARG A 147 -8.80 14.90 12.47
CA ARG A 147 -8.84 16.38 12.38
C ARG A 147 -8.61 16.92 10.97
N VAL A 148 -8.12 16.10 10.03
CA VAL A 148 -7.88 16.53 8.65
C VAL A 148 -8.99 16.13 7.69
N TYR A 149 -9.98 15.39 8.16
CA TYR A 149 -11.16 15.09 7.35
C TYR A 149 -12.07 16.32 7.21
N PRO A 150 -12.67 16.55 6.04
CA PRO A 150 -13.53 17.70 5.82
C PRO A 150 -14.78 17.66 6.70
N GLY A 151 -15.14 18.81 7.23
CA GLY A 151 -16.35 19.02 8.02
C GLY A 151 -16.43 18.12 9.26
N ARG A 152 -17.59 17.49 9.48
CA ARG A 152 -17.85 16.60 10.62
C ARG A 152 -17.47 15.14 10.40
N ALA A 153 -17.02 14.77 9.20
CA ALA A 153 -16.68 13.38 8.84
C ALA A 153 -15.58 12.83 9.77
N GLY A 154 -14.64 13.66 10.20
CA GLY A 154 -13.55 13.26 11.11
C GLY A 154 -14.02 12.66 12.43
N TYR A 155 -15.13 13.14 13.01
CA TYR A 155 -15.69 12.56 14.24
C TYR A 155 -16.16 11.11 13.99
N GLY A 156 -16.79 10.86 12.84
CA GLY A 156 -17.18 9.50 12.43
C GLY A 156 -15.97 8.59 12.25
N VAL A 157 -14.89 9.09 11.64
CA VAL A 157 -13.62 8.36 11.50
C VAL A 157 -13.04 8.04 12.88
N LEU A 158 -12.97 9.02 13.78
CA LEU A 158 -12.48 8.80 15.14
C LEU A 158 -13.32 7.72 15.85
N ALA A 159 -14.62 7.91 15.93
CA ALA A 159 -15.52 6.99 16.63
C ALA A 159 -15.46 5.56 16.02
N GLY A 160 -15.56 5.45 14.69
CA GLY A 160 -15.54 4.17 13.99
C GLY A 160 -14.23 3.41 14.17
N THR A 161 -13.09 4.09 14.06
CA THR A 161 -11.78 3.45 14.22
C THR A 161 -11.56 2.95 15.66
N GLN A 162 -11.96 3.74 16.66
CA GLN A 162 -11.85 3.33 18.07
C GLN A 162 -12.79 2.17 18.39
N LEU A 163 -14.02 2.17 17.86
CA LEU A 163 -14.97 1.07 18.02
C LEU A 163 -14.43 -0.23 17.42
N ILE A 164 -13.95 -0.18 16.16
CA ILE A 164 -13.36 -1.33 15.47
C ILE A 164 -12.17 -1.89 16.27
N SER A 165 -11.31 -1.01 16.78
CA SER A 165 -10.16 -1.41 17.60
C SER A 165 -10.58 -2.03 18.93
N GLY A 166 -11.59 -1.47 19.59
CA GLY A 166 -12.17 -2.03 20.81
C GLY A 166 -12.78 -3.42 20.60
N CYS A 167 -13.59 -3.58 19.54
CA CYS A 167 -14.14 -4.87 19.15
C CYS A 167 -13.05 -5.90 18.84
N ALA A 168 -12.02 -5.50 18.08
CA ALA A 168 -10.92 -6.39 17.75
C ALA A 168 -10.13 -6.85 18.99
N ARG A 169 -9.97 -5.98 19.98
CA ARG A 169 -9.33 -6.32 21.27
C ARG A 169 -10.15 -7.35 22.05
N LEU A 170 -11.47 -7.18 22.13
CA LEU A 170 -12.37 -8.06 22.84
C LEU A 170 -12.48 -9.43 22.15
N LEU A 171 -12.63 -9.45 20.84
CA LEU A 171 -12.79 -10.66 20.03
C LEU A 171 -11.46 -11.35 19.68
N GLY A 172 -10.33 -10.70 19.96
CA GLY A 172 -9.00 -11.18 19.59
C GLY A 172 -8.68 -11.06 18.09
N ARG A 173 -9.58 -10.47 17.31
CA ARG A 173 -9.44 -10.11 15.89
C ARG A 173 -10.59 -9.22 15.47
N TRP A 174 -10.42 -8.44 14.41
CA TRP A 174 -11.54 -7.82 13.71
C TRP A 174 -12.14 -8.83 12.73
N PRO A 175 -13.45 -9.12 12.81
CA PRO A 175 -14.08 -10.10 11.93
C PRO A 175 -14.27 -9.64 10.49
N GLY A 176 -14.20 -8.33 10.24
CA GLY A 176 -14.38 -7.74 8.92
C GLY A 176 -15.80 -7.24 8.65
N TRP A 177 -16.62 -7.01 9.70
CA TRP A 177 -18.00 -6.53 9.55
C TRP A 177 -18.03 -5.15 8.87
N GLY A 178 -18.49 -5.12 7.61
CA GLY A 178 -18.70 -3.90 6.84
C GLY A 178 -17.46 -3.11 6.42
N PHE A 179 -16.25 -3.41 6.95
CA PHE A 179 -15.04 -2.67 6.65
C PHE A 179 -13.75 -3.49 6.80
N GLY A 180 -12.81 -3.32 5.87
CA GLY A 180 -11.40 -3.71 5.98
C GLY A 180 -11.12 -5.21 6.02
N GLY A 181 -12.11 -6.06 5.83
CA GLY A 181 -11.95 -7.50 5.92
C GLY A 181 -11.49 -7.97 7.32
N ARG A 182 -11.18 -9.24 7.47
CA ARG A 182 -10.67 -9.80 8.73
C ARG A 182 -9.25 -9.27 8.99
N GLN A 183 -9.02 -8.69 10.18
CA GLN A 183 -7.75 -8.09 10.55
C GLN A 183 -7.22 -8.59 11.90
N ALA A 184 -5.89 -8.63 12.04
CA ALA A 184 -5.24 -8.83 13.32
C ALA A 184 -5.50 -7.64 14.27
N PRO A 185 -5.58 -7.87 15.59
CA PRO A 185 -5.82 -6.79 16.56
C PRO A 185 -4.76 -5.68 16.49
N GLY A 186 -3.49 -6.04 16.20
CA GLY A 186 -2.41 -5.08 16.07
C GLY A 186 -2.59 -4.13 14.90
N VAL A 187 -3.05 -4.62 13.75
CA VAL A 187 -3.29 -3.78 12.56
C VAL A 187 -4.36 -2.73 12.85
N VAL A 188 -5.51 -3.13 13.38
CA VAL A 188 -6.59 -2.17 13.67
C VAL A 188 -6.29 -1.27 14.86
N ARG A 189 -5.50 -1.74 15.85
CA ARG A 189 -4.99 -0.91 16.95
C ARG A 189 -4.10 0.22 16.40
N ASP A 190 -3.17 -0.11 15.53
CA ASP A 190 -2.22 0.83 14.95
C ASP A 190 -2.95 1.83 14.03
N TRP A 191 -3.92 1.35 13.25
CA TRP A 191 -4.81 2.18 12.44
C TRP A 191 -5.66 3.15 13.30
N ALA A 192 -6.26 2.67 14.40
CA ALA A 192 -7.00 3.51 15.33
C ALA A 192 -6.10 4.51 16.06
N TYR A 193 -4.84 4.13 16.34
CA TYR A 193 -3.85 5.05 16.89
C TYR A 193 -3.54 6.18 15.89
N THR A 194 -3.30 5.86 14.60
CA THR A 194 -3.06 6.90 13.58
C THR A 194 -4.27 7.80 13.41
N ALA A 195 -5.49 7.24 13.43
CA ALA A 195 -6.72 8.02 13.32
C ALA A 195 -6.89 9.02 14.47
N ARG A 196 -6.56 8.63 15.68
CA ARG A 196 -6.68 9.49 16.87
C ARG A 196 -5.59 10.53 17.00
N THR A 197 -4.34 10.18 16.66
CA THR A 197 -3.16 10.98 16.97
C THR A 197 -2.55 11.71 15.78
N GLY A 198 -2.86 11.30 14.56
CA GLY A 198 -2.19 11.76 13.35
C GLY A 198 -0.74 11.30 13.24
N ARG A 199 -0.32 10.28 14.01
CA ARG A 199 1.06 9.79 14.08
C ARG A 199 1.11 8.30 13.84
N PHE A 200 2.18 7.81 13.25
CA PHE A 200 2.47 6.39 13.25
C PHE A 200 2.88 5.90 14.64
N PRO A 201 2.51 4.67 15.03
CA PRO A 201 2.89 4.13 16.32
C PRO A 201 4.41 3.92 16.42
N ARG A 202 4.97 4.17 17.59
CA ARG A 202 6.36 3.79 17.91
C ARG A 202 6.49 2.28 17.99
N ARG A 203 7.64 1.76 17.58
CA ARG A 203 7.93 0.34 17.69
C ARG A 203 9.37 0.08 18.10
N GLY A 204 9.56 -0.82 19.09
CA GLY A 204 10.89 -1.31 19.48
C GLY A 204 11.91 -0.20 19.75
N GLY A 205 11.46 0.96 20.25
CA GLY A 205 12.32 2.14 20.46
C GLY A 205 12.47 3.04 19.22
N ILE A 206 12.03 2.61 18.02
CA ILE A 206 12.15 3.40 16.80
C ILE A 206 10.96 4.38 16.69
N ASP A 207 11.26 5.66 16.49
CA ASP A 207 10.28 6.69 16.21
C ASP A 207 10.02 6.78 14.70
N ALA A 208 8.94 6.13 14.24
CA ALA A 208 8.55 6.13 12.82
C ALA A 208 8.29 7.55 12.28
N GLU A 209 7.82 8.49 13.12
CA GLU A 209 7.63 9.88 12.73
C GLU A 209 8.95 10.60 12.45
N ALA A 210 10.00 10.30 13.23
CA ALA A 210 11.33 10.83 12.96
C ALA A 210 11.92 10.20 11.69
N ALA A 211 11.77 8.89 11.53
CA ALA A 211 12.27 8.17 10.37
C ALA A 211 11.61 8.64 9.05
N ILE A 212 10.30 8.89 9.02
CA ILE A 212 9.60 9.38 7.82
C ILE A 212 10.16 10.74 7.37
N ARG A 213 10.55 11.61 8.29
CA ARG A 213 11.15 12.92 7.95
C ARG A 213 12.49 12.80 7.23
N THR A 214 13.22 11.72 7.43
CA THR A 214 14.54 11.50 6.81
C THR A 214 14.48 10.75 5.48
N VAL A 215 13.29 10.28 5.07
CA VAL A 215 13.09 9.63 3.76
C VAL A 215 13.51 10.57 2.65
N ARG A 216 14.40 10.12 1.78
CA ARG A 216 14.88 10.85 0.59
C ARG A 216 14.38 10.25 -0.72
N THR A 217 13.84 9.04 -0.69
CA THR A 217 13.26 8.36 -1.85
C THR A 217 12.15 9.22 -2.46
N PRO A 218 12.17 9.50 -3.78
CA PRO A 218 11.13 10.25 -4.45
C PRO A 218 9.74 9.62 -4.28
N VAL A 219 8.72 10.45 -4.11
CA VAL A 219 7.34 10.01 -3.87
C VAL A 219 6.40 10.65 -4.89
N LEU A 220 5.62 9.82 -5.59
CA LEU A 220 4.43 10.22 -6.34
C LEU A 220 3.19 9.93 -5.50
N ALA A 221 2.40 10.94 -5.18
CA ALA A 221 1.22 10.84 -4.34
C ALA A 221 -0.04 11.21 -5.14
N ILE A 222 -0.93 10.25 -5.38
CA ILE A 222 -2.13 10.40 -6.21
C ILE A 222 -3.38 10.29 -5.35
N SER A 223 -4.09 11.41 -5.18
CA SER A 223 -5.45 11.42 -4.62
C SER A 223 -6.46 11.01 -5.68
N VAL A 224 -7.59 10.45 -5.25
CA VAL A 224 -8.67 9.98 -6.13
C VAL A 224 -9.95 10.74 -5.84
N ASP A 225 -10.65 11.17 -6.88
CA ASP A 225 -11.94 11.85 -6.72
C ASP A 225 -12.95 11.01 -5.96
N HIS A 226 -13.74 11.67 -5.13
CA HIS A 226 -14.79 11.07 -4.29
C HIS A 226 -14.32 9.99 -3.32
N ASP A 227 -13.02 9.93 -3.04
CA ASP A 227 -12.48 9.06 -2.00
C ASP A 227 -12.88 9.57 -0.61
N ARG A 228 -13.76 8.81 0.06
CA ARG A 228 -14.23 9.12 1.42
C ARG A 228 -13.36 8.51 2.51
N TYR A 229 -12.54 7.50 2.17
CA TYR A 229 -11.65 6.83 3.12
C TYR A 229 -10.30 7.53 3.24
N ALA A 230 -9.76 8.02 2.11
CA ALA A 230 -8.53 8.78 2.04
C ALA A 230 -8.72 10.04 1.18
N PRO A 231 -9.55 11.01 1.61
CA PRO A 231 -9.70 12.28 0.92
C PRO A 231 -8.34 12.99 0.80
N GLY A 232 -8.22 13.89 -0.19
CA GLY A 232 -6.96 14.55 -0.54
C GLY A 232 -6.23 15.15 0.65
N GLU A 233 -6.97 15.72 1.60
CA GLU A 233 -6.43 16.34 2.81
C GLU A 233 -5.66 15.34 3.70
N THR A 234 -6.07 14.07 3.72
CA THR A 234 -5.36 13.01 4.48
C THR A 234 -4.06 12.60 3.80
N LEU A 235 -4.01 12.64 2.46
CA LEU A 235 -2.80 12.43 1.69
C LEU A 235 -1.85 13.61 1.86
N ASP A 236 -2.35 14.85 1.80
CA ASP A 236 -1.57 16.07 2.03
C ASP A 236 -0.95 16.08 3.42
N TYR A 237 -1.72 15.67 4.43
CA TYR A 237 -1.21 15.54 5.79
C TYR A 237 -0.08 14.51 5.91
N LEU A 238 -0.21 13.37 5.23
CA LEU A 238 0.85 12.34 5.16
C LEU A 238 2.08 12.87 4.43
N CYS A 239 1.89 13.48 3.26
CA CYS A 239 2.98 14.06 2.46
C CYS A 239 3.72 15.18 3.20
N GLY A 240 3.01 15.96 4.02
CA GLY A 240 3.62 17.00 4.86
C GLY A 240 4.64 16.47 5.89
N LYS A 241 4.65 15.16 6.17
CA LYS A 241 5.66 14.52 7.04
C LYS A 241 6.96 14.18 6.31
N LEU A 242 6.94 14.11 4.97
CA LEU A 242 8.08 13.74 4.12
C LEU A 242 8.95 14.97 3.82
N THR A 243 9.57 15.53 4.85
CA THR A 243 10.27 16.82 4.73
C THR A 243 11.59 16.78 3.96
N ALA A 244 12.19 15.60 3.77
CA ALA A 244 13.44 15.41 3.03
C ALA A 244 13.24 14.76 1.64
N ALA A 245 12.05 14.21 1.35
CA ALA A 245 11.76 13.57 0.08
C ALA A 245 11.24 14.56 -0.98
N PRO A 246 11.62 14.41 -2.26
CA PRO A 246 10.90 15.03 -3.36
C PRO A 246 9.50 14.39 -3.46
N VAL A 247 8.45 15.20 -3.26
CA VAL A 247 7.05 14.72 -3.32
C VAL A 247 6.30 15.42 -4.43
N ARG A 248 5.86 14.65 -5.44
CA ARG A 248 4.93 15.11 -6.47
C ARG A 248 3.52 14.68 -6.09
N ARG A 249 2.59 15.64 -6.00
CA ARG A 249 1.17 15.42 -5.68
C ARG A 249 0.33 15.59 -6.92
N GLU A 250 -0.54 14.62 -7.18
CA GLU A 250 -1.45 14.62 -8.30
C GLU A 250 -2.85 14.23 -7.86
N ARG A 251 -3.85 14.54 -8.68
CA ARG A 251 -5.23 14.15 -8.45
C ARG A 251 -5.73 13.38 -9.66
N TYR A 252 -6.31 12.21 -9.42
CA TYR A 252 -6.98 11.42 -10.44
C TYR A 252 -8.47 11.73 -10.42
N THR A 253 -8.96 12.30 -11.52
CA THR A 253 -10.30 12.89 -11.60
C THR A 253 -11.27 12.01 -12.35
N VAL A 254 -12.57 12.22 -12.10
CA VAL A 254 -13.66 11.59 -12.86
C VAL A 254 -13.58 11.95 -14.34
N ALA A 255 -13.20 13.18 -14.68
CA ALA A 255 -13.06 13.61 -16.08
C ALA A 255 -12.01 12.79 -16.84
N GLU A 256 -10.89 12.45 -16.20
CA GLU A 256 -9.84 11.61 -16.79
C GLU A 256 -10.20 10.14 -16.88
N SER A 257 -10.97 9.64 -15.89
CA SER A 257 -11.35 8.23 -15.85
C SER A 257 -12.53 7.90 -16.77
N GLY A 258 -13.34 8.87 -17.11
CA GLY A 258 -14.62 8.69 -17.81
C GLY A 258 -15.66 7.89 -17.02
N THR A 259 -15.38 7.53 -15.76
CA THR A 259 -16.26 6.72 -14.93
C THR A 259 -16.30 7.24 -13.49
N ARG A 260 -17.29 6.74 -12.70
CA ARG A 260 -17.32 7.05 -11.27
C ARG A 260 -16.06 6.54 -10.57
N LEU A 261 -15.44 7.40 -9.80
CA LEU A 261 -14.32 7.09 -8.93
C LEU A 261 -14.73 7.02 -7.45
N ASP A 262 -14.03 6.24 -6.69
CA ASP A 262 -13.99 6.21 -5.23
C ASP A 262 -12.71 5.51 -4.77
N HIS A 263 -12.57 5.27 -3.47
CA HIS A 263 -11.41 4.61 -2.88
C HIS A 263 -10.99 3.30 -3.57
N PHE A 264 -11.92 2.55 -4.13
CA PHE A 264 -11.67 1.22 -4.70
C PHE A 264 -11.84 1.17 -6.22
N THR A 265 -12.85 1.85 -6.76
CA THR A 265 -13.26 1.70 -8.18
C THR A 265 -12.22 2.21 -9.17
N TRP A 266 -11.33 3.11 -8.77
CA TRP A 266 -10.24 3.62 -9.60
C TRP A 266 -9.38 2.51 -10.24
N VAL A 267 -9.27 1.34 -9.59
CA VAL A 267 -8.50 0.19 -10.09
C VAL A 267 -9.02 -0.31 -11.45
N ARG A 268 -10.32 -0.17 -11.71
CA ARG A 268 -10.96 -0.63 -12.95
C ARG A 268 -10.66 0.29 -14.15
N SER A 269 -10.37 1.56 -13.91
CA SER A 269 -10.06 2.59 -14.92
C SER A 269 -8.65 3.14 -14.67
N SER A 270 -7.67 2.28 -14.46
CA SER A 270 -6.36 2.64 -13.93
C SER A 270 -5.30 3.00 -14.98
N ALA A 271 -5.63 2.98 -16.28
CA ALA A 271 -4.69 3.32 -17.34
C ALA A 271 -4.06 4.74 -17.17
N PRO A 272 -4.80 5.81 -16.82
CA PRO A 272 -4.20 7.11 -16.57
C PRO A 272 -3.25 7.11 -15.36
N VAL A 273 -3.57 6.31 -14.32
CA VAL A 273 -2.68 6.15 -13.15
C VAL A 273 -1.39 5.43 -13.55
N ALA A 274 -1.49 4.37 -14.36
CA ALA A 274 -0.32 3.63 -14.86
C ALA A 274 0.59 4.54 -15.72
N ALA A 275 0.01 5.39 -16.58
CA ALA A 275 0.77 6.35 -17.39
C ALA A 275 1.54 7.37 -16.52
N ARG A 276 0.94 7.86 -15.44
CA ARG A 276 1.61 8.77 -14.49
C ARG A 276 2.77 8.08 -13.77
N ILE A 277 2.60 6.80 -13.41
CA ILE A 277 3.66 6.01 -12.79
C ILE A 277 4.81 5.81 -13.78
N ALA A 278 4.52 5.58 -15.05
CA ALA A 278 5.54 5.47 -16.09
C ALA A 278 6.30 6.78 -16.29
N ALA A 279 5.61 7.92 -16.35
CA ALA A 279 6.23 9.25 -16.42
C ALA A 279 7.12 9.51 -15.19
N PHE A 280 6.64 9.19 -13.98
CA PHE A 280 7.43 9.31 -12.75
C PHE A 280 8.68 8.43 -12.77
N ALA A 281 8.54 7.18 -13.21
CA ALA A 281 9.67 6.23 -13.29
C ALA A 281 10.76 6.70 -14.26
N ALA A 282 10.38 7.35 -15.37
CA ALA A 282 11.32 7.88 -16.36
C ALA A 282 12.17 9.06 -15.85
N GLU A 283 11.73 9.74 -14.79
CA GLU A 283 12.45 10.83 -14.15
C GLU A 283 13.42 10.36 -13.05
N LEU A 284 13.30 9.09 -12.62
CA LEU A 284 14.18 8.55 -11.58
C LEU A 284 15.57 8.26 -12.12
N PRO A 285 16.63 8.39 -11.28
CA PRO A 285 17.98 8.02 -11.68
C PRO A 285 18.05 6.57 -12.17
N ALA A 286 18.74 6.32 -13.27
CA ALA A 286 19.03 4.98 -13.73
C ALA A 286 19.94 4.25 -12.72
N ARG A 287 19.69 2.96 -12.48
CA ARG A 287 20.55 2.07 -11.69
C ARG A 287 21.67 1.48 -12.53
#